data_7a5678c393a09caddb38edc2894bb1d0
#
_entry.id   7a5678c393a09caddb38edc2894bb1d0
#
_cell.length_a   1.000
_cell.length_b   1.000
_cell.length_c   1.000
_cell.angle_alpha   90.00
_cell.angle_beta   90.00
_cell.angle_gamma   90.00
#
_symmetry.space_group_name_H-M   'P 1'
#
loop_
_entity.id
_entity.type
_entity.pdbx_description
1 polymer ?
#
loop_
_entity_poly.entity_id
_entity_poly.type
_entity_poly.pdbx_seq_one_letter_code
_entity_poly.pdbx_strand_id
1 'polypeptide(L)'
;LHLLNNLLDVYRLNEAKETCNDVPFNLNALLERIAFGFSHVVNNKGILFNHEFTGTDDKLCGDVDRIEQIIDNLLSNAVKFTETGTISLNASYSEGVLLLEVKDTGIGMSEETLSRIFRPFERLSSVANAQGFGLGLPITKGLVNLLGGTINVTSSIDQGSTFRVTLPMKLTDEPIEGENRIIPHP
;
A
#
# COMPACT_ATOMS: atom_id res chain seq x y z
N LEU A 1 -2.20 15.79 14.33
CA LEU A 1 -0.83 15.27 14.03
C LEU A 1 -0.77 14.57 12.67
N HIS A 2 -1.70 13.66 12.35
CA HIS A 2 -1.69 12.89 11.09
C HIS A 2 -1.75 13.77 9.82
N LEU A 3 -2.57 14.83 9.83
CA LEU A 3 -2.65 15.76 8.69
C LEU A 3 -1.33 16.49 8.43
N LEU A 4 -0.69 16.97 9.51
CA LEU A 4 0.57 17.70 9.40
C LEU A 4 1.69 16.80 8.83
N ASN A 5 1.76 15.56 9.26
CA ASN A 5 2.72 14.59 8.74
C ASN A 5 2.47 14.31 7.25
N ASN A 6 1.22 14.04 6.86
CA ASN A 6 0.88 13.82 5.45
C ASN A 6 1.19 15.03 4.56
N LEU A 7 1.04 16.25 5.07
CA LEU A 7 1.35 17.48 4.36
C LEU A 7 2.87 17.67 4.19
N LEU A 8 3.63 17.32 5.22
CA LEU A 8 5.10 17.29 5.17
C LEU A 8 5.61 16.22 4.20
N ASP A 9 4.97 15.04 4.15
CA ASP A 9 5.32 13.99 3.21
C ASP A 9 5.10 14.45 1.76
N VAL A 10 3.95 15.05 1.45
CA VAL A 10 3.70 15.62 0.10
C VAL A 10 4.75 16.67 -0.26
N TYR A 11 5.10 17.55 0.67
CA TYR A 11 6.09 18.59 0.43
C TYR A 11 7.48 18.00 0.18
N ARG A 12 7.93 17.06 1.03
CA ARG A 12 9.24 16.41 0.91
C ARG A 12 9.39 15.60 -0.36
N LEU A 13 8.34 14.85 -0.74
CA LEU A 13 8.32 14.07 -1.98
C LEU A 13 8.42 14.96 -3.22
N ASN A 14 7.79 16.15 -3.20
CA ASN A 14 7.87 17.10 -4.31
C ASN A 14 9.25 17.78 -4.43
N GLU A 15 9.99 17.94 -3.32
CA GLU A 15 11.33 18.56 -3.34
C GLU A 15 12.47 17.58 -3.65
N ALA A 16 12.15 16.30 -3.91
CA ALA A 16 13.15 15.22 -4.13
C ALA A 16 14.24 15.16 -3.05
N LYS A 17 13.90 15.53 -1.81
CA LYS A 17 14.80 15.54 -0.65
C LYS A 17 14.73 14.27 0.20
N GLU A 18 13.80 13.37 -0.12
CA GLU A 18 13.70 12.10 0.60
C GLU A 18 14.69 11.09 0.04
N THR A 19 15.40 10.44 0.95
CA THR A 19 16.27 9.30 0.67
C THR A 19 15.57 8.02 1.12
N CYS A 20 15.72 6.94 0.34
CA CYS A 20 15.25 5.62 0.76
C CYS A 20 16.17 5.07 1.87
N ASN A 21 15.57 4.40 2.83
CA ASN A 21 16.27 3.66 3.86
C ASN A 21 16.16 2.16 3.55
N ASP A 22 16.98 1.69 2.62
CA ASP A 22 16.94 0.30 2.19
C ASP A 22 17.56 -0.60 3.26
N VAL A 23 16.79 -1.55 3.76
CA VAL A 23 17.21 -2.55 4.74
C VAL A 23 16.78 -3.94 4.29
N PRO A 24 17.52 -5.01 4.72
CA PRO A 24 17.08 -6.39 4.50
C PRO A 24 15.79 -6.69 5.24
N PHE A 25 14.83 -7.32 4.59
CA PHE A 25 13.57 -7.73 5.20
C PHE A 25 12.99 -8.99 4.55
N ASN A 26 12.10 -9.66 5.29
CA ASN A 26 11.31 -10.78 4.78
C ASN A 26 9.98 -10.25 4.24
N LEU A 27 9.78 -10.37 2.93
CA LEU A 27 8.60 -9.86 2.25
C LEU A 27 7.32 -10.55 2.75
N ASN A 28 7.34 -11.89 2.89
CA ASN A 28 6.18 -12.64 3.35
C ASN A 28 5.76 -12.23 4.76
N ALA A 29 6.72 -12.09 5.67
CA ALA A 29 6.45 -11.67 7.05
C ALA A 29 5.83 -10.25 7.11
N LEU A 30 6.30 -9.33 6.27
CA LEU A 30 5.72 -7.99 6.14
C LEU A 30 4.26 -8.05 5.68
N LEU A 31 4.00 -8.79 4.59
CA LEU A 31 2.68 -8.88 3.98
C LEU A 31 1.66 -9.58 4.91
N GLU A 32 2.06 -10.69 5.55
CA GLU A 32 1.21 -11.40 6.51
C GLU A 32 0.86 -10.52 7.73
N ARG A 33 1.81 -9.75 8.24
CA ARG A 33 1.57 -8.81 9.35
C ARG A 33 0.54 -7.75 8.98
N ILE A 34 0.66 -7.16 7.78
CA ILE A 34 -0.30 -6.17 7.27
C ILE A 34 -1.68 -6.81 7.07
N ALA A 35 -1.74 -7.96 6.40
CA ALA A 35 -2.99 -8.68 6.14
C ALA A 35 -3.71 -9.04 7.44
N PHE A 36 -2.98 -9.53 8.44
CA PHE A 36 -3.53 -9.82 9.76
C PHE A 36 -4.15 -8.59 10.43
N GLY A 37 -3.44 -7.45 10.42
CA GLY A 37 -3.95 -6.20 10.98
C GLY A 37 -5.24 -5.74 10.30
N PHE A 38 -5.29 -5.76 8.99
CA PHE A 38 -6.48 -5.34 8.22
C PHE A 38 -7.63 -6.33 8.32
N SER A 39 -7.38 -7.63 8.48
CA SER A 39 -8.44 -8.64 8.62
C SER A 39 -9.39 -8.31 9.76
N HIS A 40 -8.89 -7.84 10.90
CA HIS A 40 -9.70 -7.42 12.03
C HIS A 40 -10.57 -6.19 11.72
N VAL A 41 -10.02 -5.21 11.04
CA VAL A 41 -10.74 -3.97 10.67
C VAL A 41 -11.86 -4.28 9.69
N VAL A 42 -11.57 -5.09 8.68
CA VAL A 42 -12.50 -5.45 7.60
C VAL A 42 -13.62 -6.34 8.13
N ASN A 43 -13.30 -7.36 8.95
CA ASN A 43 -14.27 -8.26 9.54
C ASN A 43 -15.25 -7.53 10.48
N ASN A 44 -14.78 -6.54 11.24
CA ASN A 44 -15.65 -5.73 12.09
C ASN A 44 -16.67 -4.90 11.30
N LYS A 45 -16.38 -4.63 10.02
CA LYS A 45 -17.28 -3.96 9.07
C LYS A 45 -18.22 -4.92 8.34
N GLY A 46 -18.04 -6.24 8.51
CA GLY A 46 -18.80 -7.27 7.79
C GLY A 46 -18.40 -7.42 6.32
N ILE A 47 -17.21 -6.99 5.95
CA ILE A 47 -16.62 -7.13 4.61
C ILE A 47 -15.75 -8.38 4.58
N LEU A 48 -15.73 -9.12 3.47
CA LEU A 48 -14.82 -10.25 3.28
C LEU A 48 -13.43 -9.73 2.92
N PHE A 49 -12.40 -10.27 3.60
CA PHE A 49 -11.01 -9.97 3.28
C PHE A 49 -10.28 -11.22 2.80
N ASN A 50 -9.71 -11.15 1.60
CA ASN A 50 -8.90 -12.21 1.03
C ASN A 50 -7.48 -11.69 0.79
N HIS A 51 -6.48 -12.57 0.90
CA HIS A 51 -5.13 -12.26 0.49
C HIS A 51 -4.47 -13.48 -0.14
N GLU A 52 -3.56 -13.24 -1.08
CA GLU A 52 -2.78 -14.28 -1.75
C GLU A 52 -1.38 -13.72 -2.04
N PHE A 53 -0.34 -14.46 -1.60
CA PHE A 53 1.05 -14.07 -1.79
C PHE A 53 1.80 -15.19 -2.51
N THR A 54 2.55 -14.84 -3.57
CA THR A 54 3.25 -15.78 -4.43
C THR A 54 4.69 -15.34 -4.65
N GLY A 55 5.66 -16.25 -4.47
CA GLY A 55 7.09 -15.93 -4.63
C GLY A 55 7.61 -14.94 -3.60
N THR A 56 7.00 -14.87 -2.42
CA THR A 56 7.31 -13.85 -1.39
C THR A 56 8.22 -14.37 -0.28
N ASP A 57 8.71 -15.61 -0.39
CA ASP A 57 9.52 -16.24 0.66
C ASP A 57 10.96 -15.71 0.72
N ASP A 58 11.38 -14.95 -0.28
CA ASP A 58 12.73 -14.42 -0.40
C ASP A 58 12.97 -13.23 0.53
N LYS A 59 14.23 -13.04 0.91
CA LYS A 59 14.69 -11.81 1.56
C LYS A 59 14.97 -10.75 0.51
N LEU A 60 14.39 -9.58 0.72
CA LEU A 60 14.56 -8.43 -0.16
C LEU A 60 15.29 -7.30 0.57
N CYS A 61 15.90 -6.40 -0.20
CA CYS A 61 16.44 -5.14 0.29
C CYS A 61 15.57 -4.00 -0.20
N GLY A 62 15.08 -3.15 0.70
CA GLY A 62 14.23 -2.01 0.36
C GLY A 62 13.75 -1.23 1.58
N ASP A 63 13.03 -0.14 1.32
CA ASP A 63 12.46 0.72 2.35
C ASP A 63 11.11 0.17 2.81
N VAL A 64 11.16 -0.63 3.89
CA VAL A 64 10.02 -1.34 4.47
C VAL A 64 8.92 -0.37 4.89
N ASP A 65 9.27 0.75 5.51
CA ASP A 65 8.31 1.72 6.03
C ASP A 65 7.52 2.36 4.89
N ARG A 66 8.17 2.62 3.74
CA ARG A 66 7.52 3.18 2.56
C ARG A 66 6.62 2.16 1.86
N ILE A 67 7.06 0.91 1.77
CA ILE A 67 6.24 -0.18 1.22
C ILE A 67 4.99 -0.39 2.08
N GLU A 68 5.14 -0.44 3.40
CA GLU A 68 4.01 -0.54 4.33
C GLU A 68 3.06 0.63 4.18
N GLN A 69 3.56 1.86 4.13
CA GLN A 69 2.75 3.08 3.95
C GLN A 69 1.93 3.05 2.65
N ILE A 70 2.52 2.54 1.55
CA ILE A 70 1.80 2.35 0.28
C ILE A 70 0.62 1.39 0.46
N ILE A 71 0.87 0.22 1.05
CA ILE A 71 -0.15 -0.82 1.23
C ILE A 71 -1.25 -0.32 2.18
N ASP A 72 -0.88 0.29 3.30
CA ASP A 72 -1.81 0.84 4.28
C ASP A 72 -2.73 1.91 3.68
N ASN A 73 -2.19 2.82 2.88
CA ASN A 73 -2.98 3.83 2.20
C ASN A 73 -4.00 3.22 1.23
N LEU A 74 -3.59 2.21 0.45
CA LEU A 74 -4.48 1.55 -0.50
C LEU A 74 -5.56 0.74 0.20
N LEU A 75 -5.21 -0.06 1.22
CA LEU A 75 -6.16 -0.85 2.01
C LEU A 75 -7.11 0.04 2.80
N SER A 76 -6.63 1.11 3.42
CA SER A 76 -7.48 2.07 4.13
C SER A 76 -8.50 2.72 3.21
N ASN A 77 -8.13 3.04 1.96
CA ASN A 77 -9.05 3.52 0.95
C ASN A 77 -10.09 2.44 0.58
N ALA A 78 -9.66 1.20 0.35
CA ALA A 78 -10.56 0.09 0.06
C ALA A 78 -11.60 -0.09 1.18
N VAL A 79 -11.17 -0.10 2.45
CA VAL A 79 -12.07 -0.20 3.63
C VAL A 79 -13.02 0.99 3.69
N LYS A 80 -12.54 2.19 3.39
CA LYS A 80 -13.34 3.41 3.45
C LYS A 80 -14.46 3.43 2.43
N PHE A 81 -14.20 2.97 1.20
CA PHE A 81 -15.13 3.08 0.08
C PHE A 81 -15.91 1.80 -0.22
N THR A 82 -15.71 0.74 0.57
CA THR A 82 -16.50 -0.49 0.52
C THR A 82 -17.39 -0.57 1.76
N GLU A 83 -18.69 -0.60 1.56
CA GLU A 83 -19.65 -0.79 2.65
C GLU A 83 -19.93 -2.28 2.86
N THR A 84 -20.08 -3.02 1.78
CA THR A 84 -20.33 -4.47 1.77
C THR A 84 -19.57 -5.11 0.61
N GLY A 85 -19.28 -6.39 0.70
CA GLY A 85 -18.60 -7.13 -0.37
C GLY A 85 -17.21 -7.61 0.02
N THR A 86 -16.21 -7.40 -0.83
CA THR A 86 -14.89 -8.01 -0.70
C THR A 86 -13.78 -7.01 -0.91
N ILE A 87 -12.73 -7.14 -0.11
CA ILE A 87 -11.42 -6.49 -0.32
C ILE A 87 -10.38 -7.60 -0.46
N SER A 88 -9.47 -7.48 -1.41
CA SER A 88 -8.35 -8.39 -1.56
C SER A 88 -7.01 -7.67 -1.65
N LEU A 89 -6.00 -8.27 -1.01
CA LEU A 89 -4.60 -7.89 -1.13
C LEU A 89 -3.84 -9.04 -1.77
N ASN A 90 -3.35 -8.86 -2.98
CA ASN A 90 -2.52 -9.84 -3.65
C ASN A 90 -1.11 -9.29 -3.84
N ALA A 91 -0.11 -10.15 -3.69
CA ALA A 91 1.28 -9.80 -3.93
C ALA A 91 1.99 -10.93 -4.66
N SER A 92 2.84 -10.57 -5.61
CA SER A 92 3.73 -11.52 -6.24
C SER A 92 5.11 -10.91 -6.46
N TYR A 93 6.15 -11.72 -6.21
CA TYR A 93 7.52 -11.33 -6.51
C TYR A 93 8.11 -12.28 -7.54
N SER A 94 8.62 -11.71 -8.61
CA SER A 94 9.29 -12.44 -9.69
C SER A 94 10.25 -11.53 -10.44
N GLU A 95 11.40 -12.09 -10.82
CA GLU A 95 12.38 -11.41 -11.69
C GLU A 95 12.79 -10.01 -11.24
N GLY A 96 12.90 -9.79 -9.92
CA GLY A 96 13.31 -8.50 -9.37
C GLY A 96 12.16 -7.46 -9.30
N VAL A 97 10.92 -7.87 -9.50
CA VAL A 97 9.75 -7.00 -9.44
C VAL A 97 8.75 -7.50 -8.42
N LEU A 98 8.38 -6.66 -7.48
CA LEU A 98 7.25 -6.85 -6.59
C LEU A 98 6.00 -6.23 -7.24
N LEU A 99 4.99 -7.04 -7.48
CA LEU A 99 3.65 -6.60 -7.87
C LEU A 99 2.74 -6.66 -6.64
N LEU A 100 2.13 -5.55 -6.31
CA LEU A 100 1.08 -5.44 -5.29
C LEU A 100 -0.24 -5.07 -5.96
N GLU A 101 -1.32 -5.77 -5.60
CA GLU A 101 -2.65 -5.47 -6.05
C GLU A 101 -3.60 -5.35 -4.86
N VAL A 102 -4.28 -4.22 -4.75
CA VAL A 102 -5.40 -4.01 -3.82
C VAL A 102 -6.66 -3.83 -4.65
N LYS A 103 -7.62 -4.73 -4.46
CA LYS A 103 -8.90 -4.71 -5.14
C LYS A 103 -10.03 -4.62 -4.13
N ASP A 104 -11.02 -3.80 -4.42
CA ASP A 104 -12.25 -3.65 -3.66
C ASP A 104 -13.49 -3.78 -4.57
N THR A 105 -14.62 -4.10 -3.97
CA THR A 105 -15.94 -4.12 -4.63
C THR A 105 -16.80 -2.95 -4.17
N GLY A 106 -16.20 -1.82 -3.87
CA GLY A 106 -16.87 -0.63 -3.36
C GLY A 106 -17.58 0.18 -4.46
N ILE A 107 -17.81 1.45 -4.16
CA ILE A 107 -18.56 2.36 -5.03
C ILE A 107 -17.92 2.63 -6.39
N GLY A 108 -16.61 2.36 -6.53
CA GLY A 108 -15.86 2.66 -7.74
C GLY A 108 -15.75 4.15 -8.05
N MET A 109 -15.26 4.45 -9.26
CA MET A 109 -14.97 5.82 -9.69
C MET A 109 -15.35 6.02 -11.17
N SER A 110 -15.79 7.24 -11.50
CA SER A 110 -15.98 7.68 -12.88
C SER A 110 -14.63 7.98 -13.56
N GLU A 111 -14.58 8.01 -14.89
CA GLU A 111 -13.39 8.39 -15.67
C GLU A 111 -12.89 9.79 -15.30
N GLU A 112 -13.81 10.73 -15.06
CA GLU A 112 -13.48 12.07 -14.62
C GLU A 112 -12.73 12.04 -13.27
N THR A 113 -13.22 11.26 -12.32
CA THR A 113 -12.57 11.07 -11.02
C THR A 113 -11.21 10.39 -11.17
N LEU A 114 -11.13 9.31 -11.95
CA LEU A 114 -9.87 8.60 -12.22
C LEU A 114 -8.77 9.52 -12.74
N SER A 115 -9.11 10.49 -13.59
CA SER A 115 -8.14 11.46 -14.13
C SER A 115 -7.53 12.38 -13.07
N ARG A 116 -8.12 12.46 -11.89
CA ARG A 116 -7.77 13.42 -10.83
C ARG A 116 -7.38 12.83 -9.49
N ILE A 117 -7.59 11.51 -9.27
CA ILE A 117 -7.40 10.88 -7.95
C ILE A 117 -6.01 11.04 -7.32
N PHE A 118 -4.99 11.28 -8.14
CA PHE A 118 -3.62 11.49 -7.67
C PHE A 118 -3.28 12.99 -7.45
N ARG A 119 -4.25 13.89 -7.63
CA ARG A 119 -4.04 15.31 -7.30
C ARG A 119 -4.25 15.53 -5.80
N PRO A 120 -3.40 16.30 -5.14
CA PRO A 120 -3.58 16.65 -3.73
C PRO A 120 -4.94 17.32 -3.49
N PHE A 121 -5.57 16.99 -2.35
CA PHE A 121 -6.86 17.55 -1.89
C PHE A 121 -8.09 17.21 -2.77
N GLU A 122 -7.94 16.37 -3.77
CA GLU A 122 -9.09 15.85 -4.51
C GLU A 122 -9.87 14.86 -3.63
N ARG A 123 -11.19 15.02 -3.61
CA ARG A 123 -12.13 14.18 -2.86
C ARG A 123 -13.24 13.70 -3.76
N LEU A 124 -13.71 12.48 -3.53
CA LEU A 124 -14.93 11.98 -4.17
C LEU A 124 -16.11 12.79 -3.65
N SER A 125 -16.67 13.66 -4.48
CA SER A 125 -17.80 14.55 -4.13
C SER A 125 -19.07 13.78 -3.75
N SER A 126 -19.16 12.50 -4.16
CA SER A 126 -20.33 11.64 -3.95
C SER A 126 -20.45 11.05 -2.53
N VAL A 127 -19.43 11.18 -1.68
CA VAL A 127 -19.44 10.64 -0.31
C VAL A 127 -19.31 11.77 0.69
N ALA A 128 -20.46 12.38 1.04
CA ALA A 128 -20.53 13.55 1.94
C ALA A 128 -19.88 13.33 3.31
N ASN A 129 -19.76 12.08 3.78
CA ASN A 129 -19.20 11.70 5.09
C ASN A 129 -17.83 11.01 5.00
N ALA A 130 -17.18 10.94 3.83
CA ALA A 130 -15.88 10.30 3.72
C ALA A 130 -14.81 11.12 4.46
N GLN A 131 -14.46 10.69 5.67
CA GLN A 131 -13.34 11.26 6.42
C GLN A 131 -12.03 11.11 5.64
N GLY A 132 -11.24 12.17 5.56
CA GLY A 132 -9.92 12.18 4.95
C GLY A 132 -9.65 13.46 4.15
N PHE A 133 -8.37 13.79 4.01
CA PHE A 133 -7.93 15.07 3.44
C PHE A 133 -7.61 15.01 1.94
N GLY A 134 -7.80 13.85 1.28
CA GLY A 134 -7.46 13.67 -0.13
C GLY A 134 -5.94 13.65 -0.39
N LEU A 135 -5.14 13.21 0.58
CA LEU A 135 -3.68 13.17 0.49
C LEU A 135 -3.11 11.75 0.33
N GLY A 136 -3.86 10.71 0.69
CA GLY A 136 -3.35 9.32 0.68
C GLY A 136 -2.86 8.87 -0.69
N LEU A 137 -3.67 9.00 -1.74
CA LEU A 137 -3.29 8.58 -3.10
C LEU A 137 -2.17 9.42 -3.72
N PRO A 138 -2.16 10.76 -3.58
CA PRO A 138 -0.98 11.57 -3.95
C PRO A 138 0.31 11.13 -3.26
N ILE A 139 0.26 10.85 -1.95
CA ILE A 139 1.41 10.33 -1.19
C ILE A 139 1.82 8.96 -1.75
N THR A 140 0.88 8.05 -1.91
CA THR A 140 1.15 6.72 -2.49
C THR A 140 1.86 6.83 -3.83
N LYS A 141 1.40 7.68 -4.74
CA LYS A 141 2.05 7.90 -6.04
C LYS A 141 3.46 8.45 -5.89
N GLY A 142 3.66 9.41 -4.98
CA GLY A 142 4.98 9.98 -4.68
C GLY A 142 5.95 8.92 -4.15
N LEU A 143 5.50 8.09 -3.20
CA LEU A 143 6.30 6.99 -2.63
C LEU A 143 6.65 5.94 -3.68
N VAL A 144 5.68 5.53 -4.52
CA VAL A 144 5.92 4.58 -5.61
C VAL A 144 6.97 5.12 -6.58
N ASN A 145 6.88 6.41 -6.94
CA ASN A 145 7.89 7.05 -7.81
C ASN A 145 9.26 7.12 -7.12
N LEU A 146 9.32 7.45 -5.82
CA LEU A 146 10.55 7.47 -5.03
C LEU A 146 11.25 6.11 -5.04
N LEU A 147 10.48 5.02 -4.94
CA LEU A 147 10.96 3.64 -5.00
C LEU A 147 11.23 3.13 -6.43
N GLY A 148 11.13 3.99 -7.44
CA GLY A 148 11.37 3.64 -8.85
C GLY A 148 10.29 2.78 -9.49
N GLY A 149 9.10 2.72 -8.89
CA GLY A 149 7.98 1.89 -9.32
C GLY A 149 6.94 2.61 -10.18
N THR A 150 5.83 1.91 -10.42
CA THR A 150 4.66 2.45 -11.11
C THR A 150 3.37 2.09 -10.37
N ILE A 151 2.36 2.96 -10.46
CA ILE A 151 1.02 2.70 -9.94
C ILE A 151 0.01 2.90 -11.05
N ASN A 152 -0.88 1.91 -11.21
CA ASN A 152 -2.02 1.94 -12.13
C ASN A 152 -3.31 1.69 -11.37
N VAL A 153 -4.41 2.23 -11.89
CA VAL A 153 -5.75 2.04 -11.31
C VAL A 153 -6.75 1.75 -12.42
N THR A 154 -7.63 0.81 -12.15
CA THR A 154 -8.83 0.55 -12.94
C THR A 154 -10.02 0.59 -12.01
N SER A 155 -11.09 1.26 -12.42
CA SER A 155 -12.31 1.38 -11.63
C SER A 155 -13.49 1.72 -12.54
N SER A 156 -14.68 1.33 -12.12
CA SER A 156 -15.94 1.74 -12.71
C SER A 156 -16.97 1.94 -11.62
N ILE A 157 -17.93 2.83 -11.82
CA ILE A 157 -18.98 3.11 -10.83
C ILE A 157 -19.70 1.79 -10.50
N ASP A 158 -19.93 1.54 -9.20
CA ASP A 158 -20.55 0.35 -8.61
C ASP A 158 -19.85 -0.99 -8.92
N GLN A 159 -18.63 -0.97 -9.47
CA GLN A 159 -17.81 -2.15 -9.74
C GLN A 159 -16.58 -2.25 -8.84
N GLY A 160 -16.34 -1.23 -8.01
CA GLY A 160 -15.15 -1.12 -7.18
C GLY A 160 -13.92 -0.62 -7.93
N SER A 161 -12.76 -0.80 -7.31
CA SER A 161 -11.48 -0.33 -7.83
C SER A 161 -10.40 -1.40 -7.68
N THR A 162 -9.42 -1.34 -8.57
CA THR A 162 -8.22 -2.18 -8.51
C THR A 162 -7.00 -1.28 -8.68
N PHE A 163 -6.16 -1.22 -7.66
CA PHE A 163 -4.88 -0.54 -7.68
C PHE A 163 -3.77 -1.56 -7.85
N ARG A 164 -2.89 -1.36 -8.83
CA ARG A 164 -1.70 -2.18 -9.06
C ARG A 164 -0.45 -1.33 -8.93
N VAL A 165 0.45 -1.77 -8.06
CA VAL A 165 1.76 -1.14 -7.84
C VAL A 165 2.83 -2.13 -8.24
N THR A 166 3.79 -1.70 -9.04
CA THR A 166 5.00 -2.46 -9.33
C THR A 166 6.20 -1.75 -8.73
N LEU A 167 7.03 -2.47 -8.00
CA LEU A 167 8.26 -1.95 -7.39
C LEU A 167 9.45 -2.80 -7.81
N PRO A 168 10.53 -2.20 -8.34
CA PRO A 168 11.78 -2.90 -8.53
C PRO A 168 12.38 -3.24 -7.16
N MET A 169 12.69 -4.50 -6.91
CA MET A 169 13.22 -4.99 -5.63
C MET A 169 14.43 -5.86 -5.86
N LYS A 170 15.38 -5.82 -4.94
CA LYS A 170 16.59 -6.63 -5.01
C LYS A 170 16.55 -7.74 -3.97
N LEU A 171 16.96 -8.95 -4.38
CA LEU A 171 17.27 -10.04 -3.45
C LEU A 171 18.49 -9.64 -2.60
N THR A 172 18.52 -10.13 -1.37
CA THR A 172 19.67 -9.96 -0.48
C THR A 172 19.90 -11.21 0.37
N ASP A 173 21.16 -11.53 0.60
CA ASP A 173 21.59 -12.55 1.56
C ASP A 173 21.97 -11.94 2.92
N GLU A 174 21.87 -10.61 3.06
CA GLU A 174 22.22 -9.92 4.31
C GLU A 174 21.26 -10.35 5.44
N PRO A 175 21.77 -10.44 6.69
CA PRO A 175 20.93 -10.78 7.84
C PRO A 175 19.95 -9.65 8.14
N ILE A 176 18.72 -10.00 8.49
CA ILE A 176 17.72 -9.06 8.99
C ILE A 176 18.12 -8.66 10.40
N GLU A 177 18.04 -7.36 10.73
CA GLU A 177 18.33 -6.89 12.09
C GLU A 177 17.45 -7.63 13.11
N GLY A 178 18.08 -8.32 14.06
CA GLY A 178 17.41 -9.10 15.10
C GLY A 178 17.41 -10.63 14.89
N GLU A 179 17.68 -11.16 13.69
CA GLU A 179 17.80 -12.61 13.47
C GLU A 179 19.05 -13.22 14.18
N ASN A 180 20.08 -12.44 14.45
CA ASN A 180 21.36 -12.92 15.02
C ASN A 180 21.43 -12.93 16.56
N ARG A 181 20.32 -12.84 17.28
CA ARG A 181 20.33 -13.00 18.75
C ARG A 181 20.00 -14.43 19.19
N ILE A 182 20.62 -15.43 18.58
CA ILE A 182 20.80 -16.72 19.25
C ILE A 182 22.08 -16.59 20.10
N ILE A 183 21.91 -16.21 21.37
CA ILE A 183 22.96 -16.32 22.36
C ILE A 183 23.14 -17.84 22.58
N PRO A 184 24.29 -18.43 22.30
CA PRO A 184 24.54 -19.78 22.74
C PRO A 184 24.62 -19.76 24.26
N HIS A 185 23.68 -20.43 24.90
CA HIS A 185 23.79 -20.71 26.33
C HIS A 185 25.01 -21.62 26.57
N PRO A 186 25.83 -21.31 27.57
CA PRO A 186 26.96 -22.13 27.96
C PRO A 186 26.54 -23.49 28.54
#